data_6c6ba110a3bb1886b1bb5d2dc3aa0d2d
#
_entry.id   6c6ba110a3bb1886b1bb5d2dc3aa0d2d
#
_cell.length_a   1.000
_cell.length_b   1.000
_cell.length_c   1.000
_cell.angle_alpha   90.00
_cell.angle_beta   90.00
_cell.angle_gamma   90.00
#
_symmetry.space_group_name_H-M   'P 1'
#
loop_
_entity.id
_entity.type
_entity.pdbx_description
1 polymer ?
#
loop_
_entity_poly.entity_id
_entity_poly.type
_entity_poly.pdbx_seq_one_letter_code
_entity_poly.pdbx_strand_id
1 'polypeptide(L)'
;MSSLKNWDNQTWISSRKYIESFNAFVLKQIKLNSDSKILDIGCGRGKIISNLSLKLRLKNKPQGIDIINHKDKDKRIKFRKIDALSF
;
A
#
# COMPACT_ATOMS: atom_id res chain seq x y z
N MET A 1 19.32 -12.05 -7.80
CA MET A 1 19.22 -10.71 -8.32
C MET A 1 19.72 -9.67 -7.33
N SER A 2 20.80 -9.03 -7.68
CA SER A 2 21.39 -8.01 -6.80
C SER A 2 20.51 -6.79 -6.62
N SER A 3 19.67 -6.47 -7.59
CA SER A 3 18.82 -5.28 -7.54
C SER A 3 17.87 -5.28 -6.36
N LEU A 4 17.31 -6.44 -6.02
CA LEU A 4 16.40 -6.53 -4.87
C LEU A 4 17.11 -6.30 -3.56
N LYS A 5 18.36 -6.70 -3.45
CA LYS A 5 19.16 -6.45 -2.25
C LYS A 5 19.50 -4.98 -2.08
N ASN A 6 19.56 -4.25 -3.18
CA ASN A 6 19.89 -2.83 -3.17
C ASN A 6 18.67 -1.93 -2.97
N TRP A 7 17.49 -2.52 -2.98
CA TRP A 7 16.26 -1.76 -2.75
C TRP A 7 16.01 -1.65 -1.26
N ASP A 8 16.56 -0.61 -0.65
CA ASP A 8 16.30 -0.33 0.74
C ASP A 8 14.95 0.41 0.90
N ASN A 9 14.58 0.65 2.15
CA ASN A 9 13.32 1.32 2.45
C ASN A 9 13.26 2.71 1.86
N GLN A 10 14.38 3.39 1.82
CA GLN A 10 14.43 4.75 1.28
C GLN A 10 14.18 4.76 -0.22
N THR A 11 14.74 3.78 -0.93
CA THR A 11 14.50 3.65 -2.36
C THR A 11 13.02 3.44 -2.65
N TRP A 12 12.37 2.56 -1.91
CA TRP A 12 10.94 2.32 -2.07
C TRP A 12 10.12 3.57 -1.77
N ILE A 13 10.42 4.22 -0.65
CA ILE A 13 9.69 5.41 -0.22
C ILE A 13 9.83 6.54 -1.23
N SER A 14 11.03 6.71 -1.80
CA SER A 14 11.30 7.79 -2.76
C SER A 14 10.84 7.47 -4.17
N SER A 15 10.48 6.23 -4.45
CA SER A 15 10.08 5.82 -5.80
C SER A 15 8.62 6.16 -6.08
N ARG A 16 8.34 7.46 -6.17
CA ARG A 16 6.98 7.93 -6.49
C ARG A 16 6.52 7.41 -7.84
N LYS A 17 7.43 7.37 -8.82
CA LYS A 17 7.10 6.85 -10.15
C LYS A 17 6.66 5.40 -10.10
N TYR A 18 7.33 4.58 -9.30
CA TYR A 18 6.96 3.18 -9.16
C TYR A 18 5.55 3.05 -8.59
N ILE A 19 5.28 3.77 -7.50
CA ILE A 19 3.99 3.72 -6.83
C ILE A 19 2.88 4.17 -7.78
N GLU A 20 3.09 5.26 -8.49
CA GLU A 20 2.09 5.78 -9.42
C GLU A 20 1.87 4.84 -10.60
N SER A 21 2.94 4.27 -11.15
CA SER A 21 2.82 3.31 -12.25
C SER A 21 2.10 2.05 -11.83
N PHE A 22 2.41 1.54 -10.63
CA PHE A 22 1.75 0.36 -10.10
C PHE A 22 0.25 0.60 -9.93
N ASN A 23 -0.10 1.72 -9.32
CA ASN A 23 -1.51 2.03 -9.09
C ASN A 23 -2.26 2.33 -10.37
N ALA A 24 -1.61 2.96 -11.34
CA ALA A 24 -2.22 3.16 -12.66
C ALA A 24 -2.52 1.82 -13.33
N PHE A 25 -1.60 0.86 -13.20
CA PHE A 25 -1.82 -0.49 -13.72
C PHE A 25 -3.01 -1.16 -13.02
N VAL A 26 -3.07 -1.07 -11.69
CA VAL A 26 -4.17 -1.65 -10.92
C VAL A 26 -5.51 -1.08 -11.36
N LEU A 27 -5.58 0.25 -11.55
CA LEU A 27 -6.82 0.90 -11.94
C LEU A 27 -7.28 0.54 -13.34
N LYS A 28 -6.35 0.10 -14.20
CA LYS A 28 -6.72 -0.43 -15.52
C LYS A 28 -7.32 -1.83 -15.45
N GLN A 29 -6.89 -2.61 -14.45
CA GLN A 29 -7.28 -4.02 -14.35
C GLN A 29 -8.52 -4.21 -13.50
N ILE A 30 -8.77 -3.33 -12.55
CA ILE A 30 -9.84 -3.50 -11.57
C ILE A 30 -10.68 -2.23 -11.53
N LYS A 31 -11.99 -2.40 -11.55
CA LYS A 31 -12.92 -1.28 -11.43
C LYS A 31 -13.05 -0.90 -9.96
N LEU A 32 -12.45 0.23 -9.58
CA LEU A 32 -12.51 0.76 -8.23
C LEU A 32 -13.08 2.17 -8.25
N ASN A 33 -13.72 2.57 -7.17
CA ASN A 33 -14.28 3.91 -7.03
C ASN A 33 -14.16 4.38 -5.57
N SER A 34 -14.72 5.55 -5.27
CA SER A 34 -14.59 6.13 -3.94
C SER A 34 -15.33 5.35 -2.85
N ASP A 35 -16.25 4.48 -3.21
CA ASP A 35 -16.96 3.62 -2.26
C ASP A 35 -16.28 2.28 -2.02
N SER A 36 -15.22 2.00 -2.75
CA SER A 36 -14.52 0.72 -2.63
C SER A 36 -13.90 0.54 -1.26
N LYS A 37 -13.91 -0.71 -0.79
CA LYS A 37 -13.23 -1.10 0.46
C LYS A 37 -12.03 -1.94 0.08
N ILE A 38 -10.86 -1.57 0.57
CA ILE A 38 -9.60 -2.18 0.16
C ILE A 38 -8.87 -2.73 1.37
N LEU A 39 -8.36 -3.94 1.23
CA LEU A 39 -7.48 -4.57 2.19
C LEU A 39 -6.17 -4.91 1.49
N ASP A 40 -5.06 -4.44 2.03
CA ASP A 40 -3.73 -4.73 1.52
C ASP A 40 -3.02 -5.68 2.49
N ILE A 41 -2.74 -6.88 2.03
CA ILE A 41 -2.03 -7.90 2.81
C ILE A 41 -0.54 -7.73 2.56
N GLY A 42 0.23 -7.58 3.65
CA GLY A 42 1.65 -7.28 3.53
C GLY A 42 1.90 -5.85 3.10
N CYS A 43 1.17 -4.91 3.70
CA CYS A 43 1.17 -3.52 3.25
C CYS A 43 2.47 -2.75 3.53
N GLY A 44 3.32 -3.27 4.39
CA GLY A 44 4.53 -2.55 4.80
C GLY A 44 4.19 -1.20 5.41
N ARG A 45 4.75 -0.14 4.87
CA ARG A 45 4.48 1.23 5.33
C ARG A 45 3.18 1.81 4.76
N GLY A 46 2.53 1.09 3.86
CA GLY A 46 1.25 1.51 3.31
C GLY A 46 1.33 2.59 2.25
N LYS A 47 2.49 2.85 1.68
CA LYS A 47 2.65 3.95 0.71
C LYS A 47 1.88 3.71 -0.58
N ILE A 48 1.85 2.47 -1.07
CA ILE A 48 1.14 2.14 -2.31
C ILE A 48 -0.36 2.32 -2.13
N ILE A 49 -0.92 1.71 -1.09
CA ILE A 49 -2.35 1.77 -0.85
C ILE A 49 -2.81 3.17 -0.44
N SER A 50 -1.94 3.92 0.24
CA SER A 50 -2.23 5.31 0.57
C SER A 50 -2.34 6.16 -0.68
N ASN A 51 -1.42 6.00 -1.63
CA ASN A 51 -1.47 6.72 -2.90
C ASN A 51 -2.74 6.36 -3.67
N LEU A 52 -3.09 5.08 -3.70
CA LEU A 52 -4.31 4.63 -4.36
C LEU A 52 -5.56 5.25 -3.70
N SER A 53 -5.58 5.31 -2.38
CA SER A 53 -6.67 5.93 -1.63
C SER A 53 -6.87 7.39 -2.02
N LEU A 54 -5.79 8.13 -2.18
CA LEU A 54 -5.86 9.52 -2.60
C LEU A 54 -6.39 9.65 -4.03
N LYS A 55 -5.92 8.81 -4.93
CA LYS A 55 -6.37 8.84 -6.33
C LYS A 55 -7.86 8.55 -6.47
N LEU A 56 -8.35 7.61 -5.70
CA LEU A 56 -9.76 7.21 -5.73
C LEU A 56 -10.65 8.08 -4.85
N ARG A 57 -10.06 8.90 -4.00
CA ARG A 57 -10.78 9.67 -2.98
C ARG A 57 -11.68 8.77 -2.15
N LEU A 58 -11.08 7.70 -1.60
CA LEU A 58 -11.83 6.71 -0.85
C LEU A 58 -12.54 7.33 0.34
N LYS A 59 -13.81 7.02 0.48
CA LYS A 59 -14.63 7.45 1.63
C LYS A 59 -14.24 6.70 2.90
N ASN A 60 -13.81 5.46 2.76
CA ASN A 60 -13.39 4.63 3.87
C ASN A 60 -11.88 4.45 3.84
N LYS A 61 -11.23 4.56 4.99
CA LYS A 61 -9.80 4.29 5.08
C LYS A 61 -9.51 2.88 4.60
N PRO A 62 -8.53 2.69 3.69
CA PRO A 62 -8.12 1.35 3.32
C PRO A 62 -7.47 0.67 4.52
N GLN A 63 -7.61 -0.65 4.59
CA GLN A 63 -7.01 -1.43 5.64
C GLN A 63 -5.72 -2.05 5.14
N GLY A 64 -4.70 -2.07 6.00
CA GLY A 64 -3.45 -2.73 5.73
C GLY A 64 -3.08 -3.65 6.86
N ILE A 65 -2.61 -4.84 6.54
CA ILE A 65 -2.10 -5.76 7.53
C ILE A 65 -0.68 -6.17 7.20
N ASP A 66 0.11 -6.38 8.23
CA ASP A 66 1.49 -6.83 8.09
C ASP A 66 1.92 -7.47 9.40
N ILE A 67 2.91 -8.36 9.34
CA ILE A 67 3.52 -8.94 10.53
C ILE A 67 4.45 -7.96 11.20
N ILE A 68 4.92 -6.95 10.51
CA ILE A 68 5.82 -5.93 11.02
C ILE A 68 5.06 -4.62 11.19
N ASN A 69 5.17 -4.02 12.37
CA ASN A 69 4.58 -2.72 12.65
C ASN A 69 5.63 -1.63 12.43
N HIS A 70 5.68 -1.10 11.23
CA HIS A 70 6.60 -0.02 10.90
C HIS A 70 6.19 1.28 11.61
N LYS A 71 7.18 1.98 12.19
CA LYS A 71 6.91 3.23 12.90
C LYS A 71 6.51 4.36 11.94
N ASP A 72 7.02 4.32 10.74
CA ASP A 72 6.80 5.36 9.73
C ASP A 72 5.69 5.01 8.73
N LYS A 73 4.76 4.17 9.14
CA LYS A 73 3.64 3.81 8.27
C LYS A 73 2.73 5.01 8.01
N ASP A 74 2.08 4.98 6.85
CA ASP A 74 1.22 6.07 6.42
C ASP A 74 -0.04 6.14 7.28
N LYS A 75 -0.43 7.36 7.63
CA LYS A 75 -1.60 7.60 8.49
C LYS A 75 -2.93 7.45 7.77
N ARG A 76 -2.91 7.37 6.45
CA ARG A 76 -4.13 7.22 5.64
C ARG A 76 -4.66 5.81 5.65
N ILE A 77 -3.91 4.85 6.20
CA ILE A 77 -4.35 3.46 6.27
C ILE A 77 -4.76 3.09 7.68
N LYS A 78 -5.67 2.15 7.78
CA LYS A 78 -6.02 1.53 9.06
C LYS A 78 -5.18 0.29 9.20
N PHE A 79 -4.11 0.38 9.97
CA PHE A 79 -3.12 -0.67 10.10
C PHE A 79 -3.46 -1.66 11.20
N ARG A 80 -3.20 -2.94 10.95
CA ARG A 80 -3.28 -3.98 11.97
C ARG A 80 -2.07 -4.90 11.84
N LYS A 81 -1.40 -5.15 12.96
CA LYS A 81 -0.27 -6.08 12.99
C LYS A 81 -0.83 -7.50 13.12
N ILE A 82 -0.88 -8.20 12.01
CA ILE A 82 -1.47 -9.54 11.95
C ILE A 82 -0.67 -10.40 10.97
N ASP A 83 -0.45 -11.65 11.35
CA ASP A 83 0.04 -12.64 10.40
C ASP A 83 -1.12 -13.04 9.49
N ALA A 84 -0.92 -12.91 8.17
CA ALA A 84 -1.96 -13.21 7.20
C ALA A 84 -2.47 -14.66 7.31
N LEU A 85 -1.62 -15.59 7.74
CA LEU A 85 -2.03 -16.98 7.93
C LEU A 85 -3.00 -17.16 9.10
N SER A 86 -3.03 -16.19 10.01
CA SER A 86 -3.92 -16.21 11.17
C SER A 86 -5.16 -15.34 10.97
N PHE A 87 -5.23 -14.69 9.83
CA PHE A 87 -6.34 -13.79 9.50
C PHE A 87 -7.59 -14.57 8.99
#